data_8443f9eba46cced44cce3640a8cc73c5
#
_entry.id   8443f9eba46cced44cce3640a8cc73c5
#
_cell.length_a   1.000
_cell.length_b   1.000
_cell.length_c   1.000
_cell.angle_alpha   90.00
_cell.angle_beta   90.00
_cell.angle_gamma   90.00
#
_symmetry.space_group_name_H-M   'P 1'
#
loop_
_entity.id
_entity.type
_entity.pdbx_description
1 polymer ?
#
loop_
_entity_poly.entity_id
_entity_poly.type
_entity_poly.pdbx_seq_one_letter_code
_entity_poly.pdbx_strand_id
1 'polypeptide(L)'
;VIQTKPWLAEVPWDLVIFQNASLCKQKNALHKPTSDGYETTKAFWESSQQQPMKLTEAVDLCRRCHRMAPFCFYNGNTFAAIARSMVSQLDLSEADAAILRSLVGHIVAGVATPEQQEAFRRFCEKD
;
A
#
# COMPACT_ATOMS: atom_id res chain seq x y z
N VAL A 1 -10.99 6.36 -16.23
CA VAL A 1 -10.47 7.01 -15.00
C VAL A 1 -10.84 6.20 -13.78
N ILE A 2 -9.84 5.91 -12.94
CA ILE A 2 -10.07 5.19 -11.70
C ILE A 2 -10.69 6.14 -10.69
N GLN A 3 -11.80 5.71 -10.11
CA GLN A 3 -12.65 6.54 -9.28
C GLN A 3 -11.97 6.95 -7.96
N THR A 4 -12.22 8.19 -7.55
CA THR A 4 -11.88 8.66 -6.20
C THR A 4 -12.84 8.04 -5.20
N LYS A 5 -12.30 7.44 -4.14
CA LYS A 5 -13.09 6.81 -3.08
C LYS A 5 -12.24 6.63 -1.82
N PRO A 6 -12.84 6.26 -0.68
CA PRO A 6 -12.05 6.00 0.54
C PRO A 6 -11.39 4.62 0.46
N TRP A 7 -10.27 4.54 -0.25
CA TRP A 7 -9.55 3.30 -0.51
C TRP A 7 -9.12 2.56 0.75
N LEU A 8 -8.92 3.28 1.86
CA LEU A 8 -8.45 2.68 3.12
C LEU A 8 -9.59 2.26 4.05
N ALA A 9 -10.85 2.57 3.69
CA ALA A 9 -12.00 2.33 4.59
C ALA A 9 -12.12 0.86 5.01
N GLU A 10 -11.79 -0.06 4.09
CA GLU A 10 -11.86 -1.51 4.35
C GLU A 10 -10.58 -2.07 4.97
N VAL A 11 -9.61 -1.21 5.28
CA VAL A 11 -8.31 -1.64 5.80
C VAL A 11 -8.05 -0.90 7.13
N PRO A 12 -8.67 -1.32 8.24
CA PRO A 12 -8.37 -0.73 9.54
C PRO A 12 -6.91 -1.05 9.93
N TRP A 13 -6.37 -0.27 10.86
CA TRP A 13 -5.00 -0.46 11.31
C TRP A 13 -4.72 -1.88 11.80
N ASP A 14 -5.71 -2.54 12.39
CA ASP A 14 -5.57 -3.93 12.84
C ASP A 14 -5.25 -4.87 11.67
N LEU A 15 -5.76 -4.62 10.47
CA LEU A 15 -5.40 -5.41 9.29
C LEU A 15 -3.95 -5.16 8.86
N VAL A 16 -3.46 -3.94 9.04
CA VAL A 16 -2.04 -3.63 8.76
C VAL A 16 -1.15 -4.42 9.71
N ILE A 17 -1.49 -4.43 11.00
CA ILE A 17 -0.78 -5.23 12.01
C ILE A 17 -0.79 -6.70 11.63
N PHE A 18 -1.95 -7.23 11.29
CA PHE A 18 -2.11 -8.64 10.91
C PHE A 18 -1.27 -9.00 9.69
N GLN A 19 -1.27 -8.14 8.68
CA GLN A 19 -0.48 -8.37 7.46
C GLN A 19 1.01 -8.45 7.77
N ASN A 20 1.52 -7.56 8.61
CA ASN A 20 2.93 -7.60 9.01
C ASN A 20 3.22 -8.85 9.85
N ALA A 21 2.36 -9.17 10.81
CA ALA A 21 2.52 -10.34 11.66
C ALA A 21 2.58 -11.63 10.82
N SER A 22 1.72 -11.75 9.81
CA SER A 22 1.69 -12.91 8.92
C SER A 22 2.98 -13.05 8.12
N LEU A 23 3.49 -11.94 7.58
CA LEU A 23 4.74 -11.93 6.84
C LEU A 23 5.93 -12.29 7.72
N CYS A 24 5.98 -11.73 8.92
CA CYS A 24 7.05 -12.04 9.88
C CYS A 24 7.04 -13.52 10.26
N LYS A 25 5.86 -14.08 10.47
CA LYS A 25 5.72 -15.50 10.78
C LYS A 25 6.24 -16.38 9.64
N GLN A 26 5.88 -16.05 8.40
CA GLN A 26 6.34 -16.78 7.23
C GLN A 26 7.86 -16.72 7.03
N LYS A 27 8.47 -15.62 7.42
CA LYS A 27 9.89 -15.36 7.22
C LYS A 27 10.74 -15.59 8.47
N ASN A 28 10.15 -16.13 9.52
CA ASN A 28 10.85 -16.36 10.80
C ASN A 28 11.46 -15.07 11.37
N ALA A 29 10.77 -13.96 11.21
CA ALA A 29 11.19 -12.66 11.72
C ALA A 29 10.32 -12.23 12.90
N LEU A 30 10.86 -11.36 13.74
CA LEU A 30 10.15 -10.84 14.89
C LEU A 30 9.11 -9.80 14.45
N HIS A 31 7.86 -10.01 14.83
CA HIS A 31 6.81 -8.99 14.65
C HIS A 31 6.82 -8.07 15.87
N LYS A 32 7.28 -6.83 15.67
CA LYS A 32 7.42 -5.87 16.76
C LYS A 32 7.26 -4.45 16.23
N PRO A 33 6.50 -3.59 16.93
CA PRO A 33 6.43 -2.17 16.57
C PRO A 33 7.76 -1.47 16.87
N THR A 34 8.06 -0.43 16.09
CA THR A 34 9.22 0.42 16.34
C THR A 34 8.85 1.54 17.32
N SER A 35 9.84 2.03 18.08
CA SER A 35 9.62 3.13 19.02
C SER A 35 9.36 4.46 18.30
N ASP A 36 9.95 4.65 17.12
CA ASP A 36 9.91 5.93 16.42
C ASP A 36 8.78 6.01 15.39
N GLY A 37 8.41 4.90 14.78
CA GLY A 37 7.53 4.91 13.60
C GLY A 37 6.12 4.43 13.86
N TYR A 38 5.90 3.57 14.86
CA TYR A 38 4.61 2.88 15.01
C TYR A 38 3.45 3.85 15.28
N GLU A 39 3.55 4.65 16.33
CA GLU A 39 2.46 5.55 16.70
C GLU A 39 2.22 6.62 15.66
N THR A 40 3.29 7.15 15.06
CA THR A 40 3.18 8.15 14.00
C THR A 40 2.49 7.60 12.78
N THR A 41 2.87 6.39 12.34
CA THR A 41 2.26 5.75 11.18
C THR A 41 0.81 5.39 11.44
N LYS A 42 0.51 4.85 12.63
CA LYS A 42 -0.85 4.51 13.02
C LYS A 42 -1.76 5.73 12.98
N ALA A 43 -1.31 6.85 13.56
CA ALA A 43 -2.08 8.09 13.58
C ALA A 43 -2.32 8.62 12.15
N PHE A 44 -1.29 8.57 11.30
CA PHE A 44 -1.40 8.97 9.91
C PHE A 44 -2.40 8.10 9.14
N TRP A 45 -2.31 6.79 9.32
CA TRP A 45 -3.24 5.84 8.69
C TRP A 45 -4.68 6.11 9.12
N GLU A 46 -4.91 6.19 10.42
CA GLU A 46 -6.25 6.38 10.97
C GLU A 46 -6.86 7.72 10.57
N SER A 47 -6.04 8.78 10.50
CA SER A 47 -6.52 10.08 10.05
C SER A 47 -6.91 10.10 8.57
N SER A 48 -6.35 9.20 7.77
CA SER A 48 -6.61 9.11 6.33
C SER A 48 -7.67 8.07 5.97
N GLN A 49 -8.05 7.22 6.90
CA GLN A 49 -8.78 5.99 6.61
C GLN A 49 -10.13 6.24 5.93
N GLN A 50 -10.86 7.27 6.31
CA GLN A 50 -12.17 7.56 5.77
C GLN A 50 -12.15 8.62 4.66
N GLN A 51 -10.99 9.14 4.32
CA GLN A 51 -10.87 10.20 3.34
C GLN A 51 -10.97 9.65 1.92
N PRO A 52 -11.87 10.19 1.08
CA PRO A 52 -11.84 9.86 -0.35
C PRO A 52 -10.54 10.35 -0.97
N MET A 53 -9.95 9.53 -1.81
CA MET A 53 -8.71 9.88 -2.49
C MET A 53 -8.59 9.13 -3.81
N LYS A 54 -7.71 9.61 -4.68
CA LYS A 54 -7.36 8.91 -5.91
C LYS A 54 -6.53 7.68 -5.56
N LEU A 55 -6.54 6.67 -6.43
CA LEU A 55 -5.71 5.48 -6.23
C LEU A 55 -4.21 5.87 -6.16
N THR A 56 -3.78 6.82 -6.99
CA THR A 56 -2.40 7.32 -6.94
C THR A 56 -2.03 7.86 -5.57
N GLU A 57 -2.96 8.55 -4.92
CA GLU A 57 -2.76 9.09 -3.57
C GLU A 57 -2.71 7.98 -2.51
N ALA A 58 -3.60 6.98 -2.65
CA ALA A 58 -3.62 5.84 -1.72
C ALA A 58 -2.33 5.03 -1.79
N VAL A 59 -1.82 4.80 -3.01
CA VAL A 59 -0.56 4.09 -3.21
C VAL A 59 0.62 4.90 -2.66
N ASP A 60 0.63 6.21 -2.89
CA ASP A 60 1.67 7.08 -2.31
C ASP A 60 1.63 7.07 -0.79
N LEU A 61 0.44 7.05 -0.22
CA LEU A 61 0.28 6.95 1.24
C LEU A 61 0.90 5.66 1.76
N CYS A 62 0.67 4.53 1.10
CA CYS A 62 1.30 3.26 1.46
C CYS A 62 2.82 3.33 1.37
N ARG A 63 3.36 3.98 0.32
CA ARG A 63 4.80 4.18 0.19
C ARG A 63 5.35 5.00 1.36
N ARG A 64 4.66 6.06 1.75
CA ARG A 64 5.07 6.91 2.88
C ARG A 64 5.04 6.13 4.19
N CYS A 65 4.02 5.29 4.40
CA CYS A 65 3.95 4.43 5.58
C CYS A 65 5.10 3.43 5.63
N HIS A 66 5.48 2.85 4.48
CA HIS A 66 6.67 2.01 4.39
C HIS A 66 7.90 2.77 4.91
N ARG A 67 8.08 4.02 4.46
CA ARG A 67 9.24 4.83 4.85
C ARG A 67 9.21 5.23 6.31
N MET A 68 8.04 5.35 6.92
CA MET A 68 7.91 5.61 8.36
C MET A 68 8.34 4.43 9.21
N ALA A 69 8.44 3.24 8.64
CA ALA A 69 8.90 2.03 9.29
C ALA A 69 8.21 1.75 10.63
N PRO A 70 6.87 1.49 10.63
CA PRO A 70 6.16 1.23 11.89
C PRO A 70 6.51 -0.09 12.55
N PHE A 71 7.09 -1.02 11.80
CA PHE A 71 7.49 -2.34 12.31
C PHE A 71 8.99 -2.55 12.10
N CYS A 72 9.57 -3.48 12.87
CA CYS A 72 11.00 -3.77 12.77
C CYS A 72 11.38 -4.42 11.45
N PHE A 73 10.47 -5.21 10.85
CA PHE A 73 10.74 -5.98 9.63
C PHE A 73 9.58 -5.92 8.65
N TYR A 74 9.90 -6.02 7.36
CA TYR A 74 8.94 -6.23 6.26
C TYR A 74 7.90 -5.13 6.07
N ASN A 75 8.27 -3.88 6.37
CA ASN A 75 7.37 -2.74 6.13
C ASN A 75 7.00 -2.62 4.65
N GLY A 76 7.99 -2.72 3.77
CA GLY A 76 7.75 -2.63 2.32
C GLY A 76 6.79 -3.69 1.83
N ASN A 77 7.02 -4.95 2.23
CA ASN A 77 6.15 -6.07 1.85
C ASN A 77 4.73 -5.90 2.41
N THR A 78 4.63 -5.39 3.65
CA THR A 78 3.34 -5.18 4.30
C THR A 78 2.50 -4.17 3.54
N PHE A 79 3.04 -2.98 3.28
CA PHE A 79 2.29 -1.93 2.62
C PHE A 79 2.11 -2.19 1.12
N ALA A 80 3.04 -2.91 0.49
CA ALA A 80 2.85 -3.34 -0.90
C ALA A 80 1.69 -4.33 -1.02
N ALA A 81 1.58 -5.29 -0.09
CA ALA A 81 0.47 -6.24 -0.09
C ALA A 81 -0.88 -5.53 0.08
N ILE A 82 -0.94 -4.54 0.97
CA ILE A 82 -2.14 -3.75 1.20
C ILE A 82 -2.51 -2.97 -0.07
N ALA A 83 -1.54 -2.32 -0.69
CA ALA A 83 -1.77 -1.55 -1.91
C ALA A 83 -2.24 -2.45 -3.07
N ARG A 84 -1.65 -3.65 -3.20
CA ARG A 84 -2.09 -4.62 -4.20
C ARG A 84 -3.53 -5.08 -3.97
N SER A 85 -3.96 -5.17 -2.73
CA SER A 85 -5.35 -5.56 -2.43
C SER A 85 -6.35 -4.52 -2.95
N MET A 86 -5.94 -3.27 -3.07
CA MET A 86 -6.78 -2.22 -3.65
C MET A 86 -7.03 -2.47 -5.14
N VAL A 87 -6.04 -3.02 -5.84
CA VAL A 87 -6.19 -3.37 -7.26
C VAL A 87 -7.28 -4.42 -7.44
N SER A 88 -7.46 -5.31 -6.47
CA SER A 88 -8.47 -6.35 -6.52
C SER A 88 -9.90 -5.79 -6.47
N GLN A 89 -10.08 -4.54 -6.08
CA GLN A 89 -11.39 -3.88 -6.07
C GLN A 89 -11.77 -3.34 -7.44
N LEU A 90 -10.84 -3.35 -8.40
CA LEU A 90 -11.07 -2.84 -9.74
C LEU A 90 -11.54 -3.95 -10.66
N ASP A 91 -12.43 -3.61 -11.58
CA ASP A 91 -12.92 -4.54 -12.60
C ASP A 91 -11.98 -4.49 -13.82
N LEU A 92 -10.90 -5.25 -13.74
CA LEU A 92 -9.85 -5.28 -14.76
C LEU A 92 -9.69 -6.70 -15.29
N SER A 93 -9.17 -6.81 -16.53
CA SER A 93 -8.72 -8.09 -17.06
C SER A 93 -7.59 -8.62 -16.19
N GLU A 94 -7.33 -9.93 -16.23
CA GLU A 94 -6.23 -10.53 -15.48
C GLU A 94 -4.87 -9.92 -15.88
N ALA A 95 -4.69 -9.64 -17.17
CA ALA A 95 -3.46 -9.04 -17.68
C ALA A 95 -3.25 -7.64 -17.12
N ASP A 96 -4.28 -6.80 -17.17
CA ASP A 96 -4.20 -5.43 -16.65
C ASP A 96 -4.03 -5.41 -15.13
N ALA A 97 -4.73 -6.29 -14.42
CA ALA A 97 -4.59 -6.39 -12.97
C ALA A 97 -3.17 -6.81 -12.58
N ALA A 98 -2.56 -7.75 -13.32
CA ALA A 98 -1.18 -8.19 -13.05
C ALA A 98 -0.19 -7.05 -13.26
N ILE A 99 -0.35 -6.30 -14.35
CA ILE A 99 0.50 -5.13 -14.62
C ILE A 99 0.36 -4.09 -13.51
N LEU A 100 -0.87 -3.77 -13.14
CA LEU A 100 -1.12 -2.76 -12.13
C LEU A 100 -0.59 -3.18 -10.75
N ARG A 101 -0.78 -4.44 -10.35
CA ARG A 101 -0.22 -4.95 -9.10
C ARG A 101 1.30 -4.86 -9.07
N SER A 102 1.96 -5.16 -10.20
CA SER A 102 3.42 -5.06 -10.30
C SER A 102 3.88 -3.61 -10.12
N LEU A 103 3.23 -2.67 -10.82
CA LEU A 103 3.55 -1.25 -10.72
C LEU A 103 3.36 -0.74 -9.29
N VAL A 104 2.23 -1.06 -8.67
CA VAL A 104 1.90 -0.66 -7.31
C VAL A 104 2.94 -1.19 -6.32
N GLY A 105 3.30 -2.46 -6.44
CA GLY A 105 4.30 -3.08 -5.57
C GLY A 105 5.66 -2.39 -5.67
N HIS A 106 6.12 -2.06 -6.88
CA HIS A 106 7.39 -1.37 -7.07
C HIS A 106 7.37 0.05 -6.49
N ILE A 107 6.25 0.76 -6.67
CA ILE A 107 6.11 2.12 -6.14
C ILE A 107 6.18 2.11 -4.61
N VAL A 108 5.42 1.24 -3.96
CA VAL A 108 5.39 1.16 -2.49
C VAL A 108 6.75 0.74 -1.94
N ALA A 109 7.42 -0.18 -2.62
CA ALA A 109 8.77 -0.61 -2.21
C ALA A 109 9.82 0.49 -2.42
N GLY A 110 9.53 1.54 -3.19
CA GLY A 110 10.45 2.63 -3.45
C GLY A 110 11.48 2.31 -4.52
N VAL A 111 11.21 1.32 -5.37
CA VAL A 111 12.14 0.88 -6.42
C VAL A 111 11.60 1.08 -7.83
N ALA A 112 10.46 1.79 -7.97
CA ALA A 112 9.88 2.06 -9.28
C ALA A 112 10.78 3.01 -10.08
N THR A 113 10.99 2.68 -11.35
CA THR A 113 11.67 3.59 -12.28
C THR A 113 10.75 4.75 -12.64
N PRO A 114 11.29 5.87 -13.18
CA PRO A 114 10.43 6.94 -13.69
C PRO A 114 9.44 6.45 -14.74
N GLU A 115 9.84 5.49 -15.59
CA GLU A 115 8.97 4.89 -16.59
C GLU A 115 7.81 4.12 -15.96
N GLN A 116 8.08 3.39 -14.88
CA GLN A 116 7.06 2.65 -14.15
C GLN A 116 6.08 3.60 -13.44
N GLN A 117 6.60 4.69 -12.86
CA GLN A 117 5.75 5.70 -12.22
C GLN A 117 4.82 6.35 -13.25
N GLU A 118 5.35 6.68 -14.42
CA GLU A 118 4.56 7.25 -15.50
C GLU A 118 3.52 6.26 -16.03
N ALA A 119 3.91 4.99 -16.17
CA ALA A 119 2.97 3.94 -16.59
C ALA A 119 1.81 3.81 -15.62
N PHE A 120 2.08 3.88 -14.32
CA PHE A 120 1.04 3.85 -13.29
C PHE A 120 0.12 5.05 -13.40
N ARG A 121 0.67 6.25 -13.55
CA ARG A 121 -0.11 7.47 -13.69
C ARG A 121 -1.04 7.39 -14.90
N ARG A 122 -0.51 6.97 -16.04
CA ARG A 122 -1.30 6.81 -17.27
C ARG A 122 -2.40 5.76 -17.10
N PHE A 123 -2.10 4.66 -16.43
CA PHE A 123 -3.08 3.62 -16.19
C PHE A 123 -4.26 4.16 -15.38
N CYS A 124 -3.98 4.95 -14.35
CA CYS A 124 -5.01 5.52 -13.48
C CYS A 124 -5.86 6.59 -14.20
N GLU A 125 -5.30 7.24 -15.21
CA GLU A 125 -6.01 8.26 -16.01
C GLU A 125 -6.73 7.68 -17.24
N LYS A 126 -6.54 6.41 -17.51
CA LYS A 126 -7.14 5.76 -18.68
C LYS A 126 -8.64 5.59 -18.48
N ASP A 127 -9.39 5.96 -19.49
CA ASP A 127 -10.85 5.79 -19.53
C ASP A 127 -11.27 4.37 -19.89
#